data_e070e444d1b5e8207c9bfae00cd3c332
#
_entry.id   e070e444d1b5e8207c9bfae00cd3c332
#
_cell.length_a   1.000
_cell.length_b   1.000
_cell.length_c   1.000
_cell.angle_alpha   90.00
_cell.angle_beta   90.00
_cell.angle_gamma   90.00
#
_symmetry.space_group_name_H-M   'P 1'
#
loop_
_entity.id
_entity.type
_entity.pdbx_description
1 polymer ?
#
loop_
_entity_poly.entity_id
_entity_poly.type
_entity_poly.pdbx_seq_one_letter_code
_entity_poly.pdbx_strand_id
1 'polypeptide(L)'
;MAEVRLQCISKSFGASSEICAVRDLDLRIGHSEFVVLLGPTGAGKTTTLRLTAGLESPDAGRVFIDGDDVTAYAPSLRDVAFVFQQYSLYPHYTVFDNMAFPLRAPGRGLSAAAVNRRVAEVAEMLRIADKLDNKATELSGGEMQRVSIGRALVRAPKVFLMDEPLSSLDAKLREDLRVELKRIQRDLGATMLYVTHDPLEAMTLADRIGILHHGQLAQIGSPKSVYESPRNIHAARRLGSPPLNLVAAGAAGMAARSARAKTIGVRPEEVRIDRANGAPARVLNIEHLGGESIATLRVGEQTLQGFLPDHMTLAAGDEVFFSVGKTMEFDENGDAIFANTHDHSHA
;
A
#
# COMPACT_ATOMS: atom_id res chain seq x y z
N MET A 1 0.35 12.04 -19.29
CA MET A 1 -0.05 11.36 -18.05
C MET A 1 -1.21 12.12 -17.46
N ALA A 2 -2.17 11.44 -16.86
CA ALA A 2 -3.46 12.03 -16.48
C ALA A 2 -3.58 12.19 -14.97
N GLU A 3 -4.34 13.19 -14.53
CA GLU A 3 -4.85 13.28 -13.16
C GLU A 3 -6.05 12.34 -13.02
N VAL A 4 -6.21 11.69 -11.85
CA VAL A 4 -7.42 10.96 -11.48
C VAL A 4 -8.07 11.61 -10.28
N ARG A 5 -9.39 11.82 -10.32
CA ARG A 5 -10.15 12.31 -9.20
C ARG A 5 -11.41 11.47 -8.99
N LEU A 6 -11.53 10.91 -7.82
CA LEU A 6 -12.75 10.30 -7.29
C LEU A 6 -13.40 11.33 -6.39
N GLN A 7 -14.67 11.64 -6.62
CA GLN A 7 -15.42 12.64 -5.88
C GLN A 7 -16.65 12.02 -5.23
N CYS A 8 -16.69 12.00 -3.92
CA CYS A 8 -17.78 11.47 -3.07
C CYS A 8 -18.25 10.07 -3.53
N ILE A 9 -17.30 9.20 -3.91
CA ILE A 9 -17.61 7.88 -4.46
C ILE A 9 -18.17 6.97 -3.38
N SER A 10 -19.33 6.38 -3.65
CA SER A 10 -19.93 5.35 -2.80
C SER A 10 -20.35 4.13 -3.61
N LYS A 11 -20.16 2.93 -3.02
CA LYS A 11 -20.53 1.66 -3.60
C LYS A 11 -20.92 0.65 -2.54
N SER A 12 -22.09 0.07 -2.70
CA SER A 12 -22.59 -1.03 -1.88
C SER A 12 -22.88 -2.26 -2.73
N PHE A 13 -22.84 -3.42 -2.12
CA PHE A 13 -23.17 -4.71 -2.74
C PHE A 13 -24.22 -5.44 -1.89
N GLY A 14 -24.94 -6.37 -2.53
CA GLY A 14 -26.02 -7.16 -1.91
C GLY A 14 -27.41 -6.64 -2.27
N ALA A 15 -28.42 -7.51 -2.13
CA ALA A 15 -29.79 -7.23 -2.54
C ALA A 15 -30.46 -6.07 -1.76
N SER A 16 -29.96 -5.76 -0.57
CA SER A 16 -30.40 -4.65 0.30
C SER A 16 -29.29 -3.62 0.57
N SER A 17 -28.25 -3.55 -0.26
CA SER A 17 -27.07 -2.66 -0.04
C SER A 17 -26.41 -2.86 1.34
N GLU A 18 -26.42 -4.09 1.85
CA GLU A 18 -25.96 -4.43 3.20
C GLU A 18 -24.46 -4.26 3.39
N ILE A 19 -23.68 -4.41 2.32
CA ILE A 19 -22.21 -4.30 2.38
C ILE A 19 -21.79 -3.02 1.68
N CYS A 20 -21.55 -1.97 2.47
CA CYS A 20 -20.96 -0.73 1.98
C CYS A 20 -19.45 -0.93 1.77
N ALA A 21 -19.03 -1.17 0.53
CA ALA A 21 -17.64 -1.43 0.19
C ALA A 21 -16.80 -0.17 0.07
N VAL A 22 -17.41 0.95 -0.38
CA VAL A 22 -16.78 2.27 -0.45
C VAL A 22 -17.83 3.30 -0.04
N ARG A 23 -17.46 4.24 0.82
CA ARG A 23 -18.35 5.25 1.38
C ARG A 23 -17.72 6.62 1.30
N ASP A 24 -18.35 7.51 0.55
CA ASP A 24 -18.00 8.92 0.44
C ASP A 24 -16.47 9.15 0.27
N LEU A 25 -15.91 8.43 -0.70
CA LEU A 25 -14.47 8.43 -0.94
C LEU A 25 -14.09 9.60 -1.84
N ASP A 26 -13.29 10.53 -1.31
CA ASP A 26 -12.60 11.56 -2.06
C ASP A 26 -11.13 11.21 -2.19
N LEU A 27 -10.65 11.09 -3.45
CA LEU A 27 -9.26 10.79 -3.74
C LEU A 27 -8.81 11.55 -4.98
N ARG A 28 -7.70 12.24 -4.88
CA ARG A 28 -7.03 12.88 -6.02
C ARG A 28 -5.63 12.29 -6.19
N ILE A 29 -5.30 11.92 -7.42
CA ILE A 29 -3.99 11.42 -7.84
C ILE A 29 -3.47 12.39 -8.88
N GLY A 30 -2.33 13.02 -8.61
CA GLY A 30 -1.71 13.99 -9.51
C GLY A 30 -1.08 13.33 -10.74
N HIS A 31 -0.70 14.16 -11.71
CA HIS A 31 0.06 13.69 -12.88
C HIS A 31 1.37 13.04 -12.42
N SER A 32 1.68 11.89 -13.00
CA SER A 32 2.91 11.11 -12.72
C SER A 32 3.08 10.71 -11.25
N GLU A 33 2.01 10.78 -10.47
CA GLU A 33 2.02 10.40 -9.05
C GLU A 33 1.79 8.90 -8.88
N PHE A 34 2.50 8.29 -7.94
CA PHE A 34 2.31 6.92 -7.50
C PHE A 34 1.57 6.91 -6.16
N VAL A 35 0.27 6.70 -6.19
CA VAL A 35 -0.56 6.58 -4.98
C VAL A 35 -0.79 5.12 -4.66
N VAL A 36 -0.53 4.75 -3.40
CA VAL A 36 -0.80 3.41 -2.87
C VAL A 36 -1.94 3.47 -1.86
N LEU A 37 -2.99 2.68 -2.09
CA LEU A 37 -4.04 2.46 -1.10
C LEU A 37 -3.70 1.22 -0.27
N LEU A 38 -3.50 1.43 1.02
CA LEU A 38 -3.19 0.41 2.02
C LEU A 38 -4.40 0.18 2.92
N GLY A 39 -4.71 -1.07 3.23
CA GLY A 39 -5.81 -1.41 4.14
C GLY A 39 -5.99 -2.90 4.28
N PRO A 40 -6.79 -3.36 5.26
CA PRO A 40 -7.08 -4.78 5.43
C PRO A 40 -7.89 -5.35 4.27
N THR A 41 -8.02 -6.67 4.23
CA THR A 41 -8.98 -7.34 3.35
C THR A 41 -10.39 -6.80 3.64
N GLY A 42 -11.14 -6.52 2.59
CA GLY A 42 -12.49 -5.94 2.73
C GLY A 42 -12.54 -4.42 2.98
N ALA A 43 -11.40 -3.71 3.00
CA ALA A 43 -11.38 -2.25 3.20
C ALA A 43 -11.90 -1.42 2.02
N GLY A 44 -12.21 -2.04 0.88
CA GLY A 44 -12.70 -1.34 -0.32
C GLY A 44 -11.64 -1.05 -1.39
N LYS A 45 -10.39 -1.51 -1.21
CA LYS A 45 -9.24 -1.25 -2.12
C LYS A 45 -9.53 -1.66 -3.58
N THR A 46 -9.78 -2.96 -3.79
CA THR A 46 -10.11 -3.51 -5.13
C THR A 46 -11.35 -2.87 -5.72
N THR A 47 -12.36 -2.58 -4.89
CA THR A 47 -13.58 -1.89 -5.33
C THR A 47 -13.26 -0.49 -5.84
N THR A 48 -12.41 0.26 -5.14
CA THR A 48 -11.95 1.59 -5.57
C THR A 48 -11.23 1.53 -6.93
N LEU A 49 -10.35 0.53 -7.13
CA LEU A 49 -9.70 0.31 -8.43
C LEU A 49 -10.72 0.00 -9.54
N ARG A 50 -11.67 -0.91 -9.27
CA ARG A 50 -12.69 -1.30 -10.25
C ARG A 50 -13.60 -0.15 -10.62
N LEU A 51 -13.99 0.70 -9.66
CA LEU A 51 -14.75 1.93 -9.90
C LEU A 51 -13.96 2.90 -10.79
N THR A 52 -12.65 3.07 -10.53
CA THR A 52 -11.78 3.91 -11.35
C THR A 52 -11.65 3.36 -12.77
N ALA A 53 -11.55 2.04 -12.93
CA ALA A 53 -11.45 1.36 -14.22
C ALA A 53 -12.78 1.34 -15.02
N GLY A 54 -13.93 1.57 -14.37
CA GLY A 54 -15.26 1.39 -14.96
C GLY A 54 -15.71 -0.07 -15.05
N LEU A 55 -15.02 -0.96 -14.32
CA LEU A 55 -15.44 -2.36 -14.16
C LEU A 55 -16.61 -2.51 -13.17
N GLU A 56 -16.79 -1.49 -12.34
CA GLU A 56 -17.94 -1.32 -11.45
C GLU A 56 -18.49 0.10 -11.63
N SER A 57 -19.80 0.27 -11.49
CA SER A 57 -20.44 1.58 -11.49
C SER A 57 -20.65 2.06 -10.06
N PRO A 58 -20.33 3.31 -9.73
CA PRO A 58 -20.62 3.85 -8.41
C PRO A 58 -22.13 4.02 -8.20
N ASP A 59 -22.58 3.90 -6.96
CA ASP A 59 -23.98 4.19 -6.59
C ASP A 59 -24.19 5.70 -6.38
N ALA A 60 -23.10 6.41 -5.99
CA ALA A 60 -23.05 7.86 -5.90
C ALA A 60 -21.63 8.36 -6.19
N GLY A 61 -21.51 9.65 -6.51
CA GLY A 61 -20.25 10.30 -6.81
C GLY A 61 -19.83 10.20 -8.27
N ARG A 62 -18.61 10.70 -8.56
CA ARG A 62 -18.09 10.81 -9.94
C ARG A 62 -16.61 10.45 -10.03
N VAL A 63 -16.23 9.91 -11.19
CA VAL A 63 -14.85 9.58 -11.56
C VAL A 63 -14.41 10.49 -12.68
N PHE A 64 -13.28 11.18 -12.47
CA PHE A 64 -12.68 12.04 -13.50
C PHE A 64 -11.28 11.52 -13.84
N ILE A 65 -10.96 11.52 -15.13
CA ILE A 65 -9.62 11.23 -15.66
C ILE A 65 -9.23 12.38 -16.59
N ASP A 66 -8.15 13.09 -16.27
CA ASP A 66 -7.63 14.21 -17.03
C ASP A 66 -8.66 15.35 -17.19
N GLY A 67 -9.50 15.56 -16.18
CA GLY A 67 -10.56 16.55 -16.14
C GLY A 67 -11.91 16.08 -16.74
N ASP A 68 -11.93 15.02 -17.51
CA ASP A 68 -13.14 14.48 -18.13
C ASP A 68 -13.92 13.61 -17.12
N ASP A 69 -15.24 13.82 -17.02
CA ASP A 69 -16.15 12.93 -16.28
C ASP A 69 -16.33 11.62 -17.06
N VAL A 70 -15.69 10.56 -16.57
CA VAL A 70 -15.72 9.22 -17.18
C VAL A 70 -16.64 8.25 -16.43
N THR A 71 -17.47 8.74 -15.53
CA THR A 71 -18.30 7.91 -14.63
C THR A 71 -19.14 6.92 -15.41
N ALA A 72 -19.79 7.37 -16.49
CA ALA A 72 -20.65 6.55 -17.36
C ALA A 72 -19.89 5.83 -18.48
N TYR A 73 -18.57 6.05 -18.62
CA TYR A 73 -17.80 5.45 -19.72
C TYR A 73 -17.52 3.97 -19.45
N ALA A 74 -17.65 3.18 -20.51
CA ALA A 74 -17.19 1.79 -20.49
C ALA A 74 -15.66 1.72 -20.22
N PRO A 75 -15.14 0.64 -19.62
CA PRO A 75 -13.70 0.49 -19.30
C PRO A 75 -12.77 0.74 -20.49
N SER A 76 -13.16 0.31 -21.69
CA SER A 76 -12.39 0.46 -22.92
C SER A 76 -12.19 1.93 -23.36
N LEU A 77 -13.04 2.84 -22.90
CA LEU A 77 -13.01 4.27 -23.25
C LEU A 77 -12.27 5.13 -22.23
N ARG A 78 -11.94 4.58 -21.04
CA ARG A 78 -11.26 5.33 -19.97
C ARG A 78 -9.76 5.47 -20.15
N ASP A 79 -9.18 4.77 -21.12
CA ASP A 79 -7.73 4.70 -21.39
C ASP A 79 -6.88 4.38 -20.15
N VAL A 80 -7.33 3.41 -19.37
CA VAL A 80 -6.63 2.86 -18.21
C VAL A 80 -6.14 1.46 -18.51
N ALA A 81 -5.03 1.03 -17.89
CA ALA A 81 -4.60 -0.36 -17.89
C ALA A 81 -4.76 -0.95 -16.48
N PHE A 82 -5.40 -2.10 -16.41
CA PHE A 82 -5.64 -2.81 -15.16
C PHE A 82 -4.73 -4.05 -15.07
N VAL A 83 -3.94 -4.14 -14.00
CA VAL A 83 -3.14 -5.32 -13.65
C VAL A 83 -3.84 -6.02 -12.50
N PHE A 84 -4.32 -7.23 -12.75
CA PHE A 84 -5.06 -8.05 -11.79
C PHE A 84 -4.12 -8.77 -10.83
N GLN A 85 -4.61 -9.12 -9.65
CA GLN A 85 -3.91 -9.90 -8.63
C GLN A 85 -3.49 -11.30 -9.16
N GLN A 86 -4.35 -11.95 -9.94
CA GLN A 86 -3.98 -13.10 -10.73
C GLN A 86 -3.50 -12.61 -12.09
N TYR A 87 -2.44 -13.18 -12.62
CA TYR A 87 -1.74 -12.72 -13.83
C TYR A 87 -2.65 -12.52 -15.04
N SER A 88 -3.80 -13.24 -15.11
CA SER A 88 -4.81 -13.15 -16.18
C SER A 88 -4.20 -13.28 -17.59
N LEU A 89 -3.15 -14.10 -17.74
CA LEU A 89 -2.53 -14.36 -19.02
C LEU A 89 -3.37 -15.34 -19.83
N TYR A 90 -3.28 -15.24 -21.16
CA TYR A 90 -3.84 -16.21 -22.09
C TYR A 90 -2.89 -17.43 -22.12
N PRO A 91 -3.29 -18.61 -21.56
CA PRO A 91 -2.35 -19.70 -21.30
C PRO A 91 -1.78 -20.32 -22.57
N HIS A 92 -2.53 -20.27 -23.69
CA HIS A 92 -2.12 -20.84 -24.96
C HIS A 92 -1.31 -19.87 -25.83
N TYR A 93 -1.19 -18.61 -25.42
CA TYR A 93 -0.41 -17.60 -26.13
C TYR A 93 1.03 -17.59 -25.65
N THR A 94 1.93 -17.22 -26.55
CA THR A 94 3.31 -16.89 -26.17
C THR A 94 3.35 -15.62 -25.34
N VAL A 95 4.49 -15.35 -24.71
CA VAL A 95 4.76 -14.06 -24.03
C VAL A 95 4.56 -12.91 -25.01
N PHE A 96 5.13 -13.03 -26.21
CA PHE A 96 4.95 -12.06 -27.28
C PHE A 96 3.47 -11.81 -27.58
N ASP A 97 2.68 -12.85 -27.81
CA ASP A 97 1.26 -12.71 -28.16
C ASP A 97 0.42 -12.15 -27.02
N ASN A 98 0.72 -12.53 -25.75
CA ASN A 98 0.10 -11.92 -24.58
C ASN A 98 0.34 -10.40 -24.53
N MET A 99 1.59 -9.96 -24.77
CA MET A 99 1.94 -8.54 -24.79
C MET A 99 1.41 -7.83 -26.04
N ALA A 100 1.41 -8.46 -27.19
CA ALA A 100 0.94 -7.88 -28.44
C ALA A 100 -0.59 -7.76 -28.51
N PHE A 101 -1.33 -8.58 -27.74
CA PHE A 101 -2.78 -8.65 -27.81
C PHE A 101 -3.49 -7.28 -27.71
N PRO A 102 -3.20 -6.42 -26.72
CA PRO A 102 -3.86 -5.11 -26.63
C PRO A 102 -3.47 -4.15 -27.74
N LEU A 103 -2.33 -4.36 -28.41
CA LEU A 103 -1.87 -3.54 -29.53
C LEU A 103 -2.55 -3.92 -30.85
N ARG A 104 -3.00 -5.18 -30.97
CA ARG A 104 -3.72 -5.72 -32.14
C ARG A 104 -5.23 -5.51 -32.07
N ALA A 105 -5.73 -4.83 -31.01
CA ALA A 105 -7.16 -4.56 -30.85
C ALA A 105 -7.70 -3.75 -32.04
N PRO A 106 -8.94 -4.03 -32.49
CA PRO A 106 -9.60 -3.27 -33.56
C PRO A 106 -9.56 -1.76 -33.29
N GLY A 107 -9.30 -0.97 -34.33
CA GLY A 107 -9.24 0.50 -34.25
C GLY A 107 -7.88 1.08 -33.88
N ARG A 108 -6.88 0.28 -33.46
CA ARG A 108 -5.53 0.80 -33.14
C ARG A 108 -4.66 1.06 -34.39
N GLY A 109 -4.87 0.37 -35.47
CA GLY A 109 -4.20 0.64 -36.78
C GLY A 109 -2.68 0.51 -36.79
N LEU A 110 -2.08 -0.19 -35.81
CA LEU A 110 -0.62 -0.34 -35.70
C LEU A 110 -0.10 -1.37 -36.70
N SER A 111 0.99 -1.03 -37.41
CA SER A 111 1.67 -2.01 -38.30
C SER A 111 2.33 -3.13 -37.45
N ALA A 112 2.50 -4.31 -38.07
CA ALA A 112 3.21 -5.42 -37.40
C ALA A 112 4.61 -5.01 -36.92
N ALA A 113 5.34 -4.21 -37.68
CA ALA A 113 6.64 -3.70 -37.30
C ALA A 113 6.59 -2.81 -36.04
N ALA A 114 5.55 -1.96 -35.91
CA ALA A 114 5.35 -1.13 -34.74
C ALA A 114 5.00 -1.96 -33.49
N VAL A 115 4.15 -2.99 -33.65
CA VAL A 115 3.82 -3.93 -32.57
C VAL A 115 5.07 -4.67 -32.11
N ASN A 116 5.85 -5.25 -33.03
CA ASN A 116 7.08 -5.97 -32.70
C ASN A 116 8.08 -5.10 -31.93
N ARG A 117 8.32 -3.88 -32.43
CA ARG A 117 9.22 -2.94 -31.76
C ARG A 117 8.73 -2.61 -30.34
N ARG A 118 7.45 -2.28 -30.17
CA ARG A 118 6.91 -1.91 -28.87
C ARG A 118 6.95 -3.07 -27.86
N VAL A 119 6.66 -4.29 -28.30
CA VAL A 119 6.76 -5.49 -27.45
C VAL A 119 8.20 -5.72 -27.05
N ALA A 120 9.15 -5.65 -27.98
CA ALA A 120 10.58 -5.84 -27.70
C ALA A 120 11.10 -4.79 -26.68
N GLU A 121 10.79 -3.50 -26.86
CA GLU A 121 11.15 -2.43 -25.94
C GLU A 121 10.68 -2.72 -24.49
N VAL A 122 9.43 -3.13 -24.34
CA VAL A 122 8.86 -3.41 -23.01
C VAL A 122 9.40 -4.73 -22.43
N ALA A 123 9.64 -5.74 -23.28
CA ALA A 123 10.22 -7.01 -22.85
C ALA A 123 11.66 -6.82 -22.33
N GLU A 124 12.47 -5.99 -22.98
CA GLU A 124 13.80 -5.60 -22.51
C GLU A 124 13.71 -4.85 -21.16
N MET A 125 12.80 -3.87 -21.06
CA MET A 125 12.58 -3.11 -19.82
C MET A 125 12.25 -4.02 -18.63
N LEU A 126 11.49 -5.09 -18.86
CA LEU A 126 11.05 -6.07 -17.87
C LEU A 126 11.97 -7.29 -17.74
N ARG A 127 13.09 -7.33 -18.49
CA ARG A 127 14.07 -8.44 -18.49
C ARG A 127 13.43 -9.80 -18.79
N ILE A 128 12.55 -9.85 -19.80
CA ILE A 128 11.88 -11.06 -20.29
C ILE A 128 12.00 -11.21 -21.81
N ALA A 129 12.95 -10.53 -22.44
CA ALA A 129 13.12 -10.57 -23.90
C ALA A 129 13.50 -11.98 -24.40
N ASP A 130 14.24 -12.75 -23.59
CA ASP A 130 14.62 -14.14 -23.86
C ASP A 130 13.44 -15.13 -23.76
N LYS A 131 12.29 -14.70 -23.27
CA LYS A 131 11.09 -15.52 -23.05
C LYS A 131 9.97 -15.27 -24.07
N LEU A 132 10.17 -14.36 -25.02
CA LEU A 132 9.10 -13.93 -25.92
C LEU A 132 8.40 -15.08 -26.66
N ASP A 133 9.12 -16.13 -27.01
CA ASP A 133 8.60 -17.31 -27.72
C ASP A 133 8.02 -18.39 -26.81
N ASN A 134 8.24 -18.29 -25.47
CA ASN A 134 7.71 -19.24 -24.50
C ASN A 134 6.19 -19.04 -24.34
N LYS A 135 5.46 -20.14 -24.08
CA LYS A 135 4.05 -20.07 -23.69
C LYS A 135 3.91 -19.58 -22.25
N ALA A 136 2.79 -18.93 -21.94
CA ALA A 136 2.52 -18.47 -20.58
C ALA A 136 2.56 -19.60 -19.53
N THR A 137 2.22 -20.84 -19.92
CA THR A 137 2.25 -22.03 -19.05
C THR A 137 3.65 -22.53 -18.72
N GLU A 138 4.67 -22.04 -19.39
CA GLU A 138 6.08 -22.46 -19.22
C GLU A 138 6.85 -21.50 -18.31
N LEU A 139 6.18 -20.45 -17.82
CA LEU A 139 6.78 -19.37 -17.06
C LEU A 139 6.70 -19.63 -15.55
N SER A 140 7.69 -19.18 -14.81
CA SER A 140 7.63 -19.02 -13.36
C SER A 140 6.62 -17.93 -12.97
N GLY A 141 6.19 -17.93 -11.71
CA GLY A 141 5.25 -16.91 -11.20
C GLY A 141 5.73 -15.47 -11.44
N GLY A 142 7.01 -15.22 -11.25
CA GLY A 142 7.58 -13.88 -11.49
C GLY A 142 7.64 -13.49 -12.95
N GLU A 143 7.95 -14.42 -13.84
CA GLU A 143 7.91 -14.18 -15.28
C GLU A 143 6.47 -13.92 -15.74
N MET A 144 5.49 -14.69 -15.25
CA MET A 144 4.07 -14.43 -15.50
C MET A 144 3.65 -13.02 -15.05
N GLN A 145 4.13 -12.58 -13.88
CA GLN A 145 3.85 -11.25 -13.37
C GLN A 145 4.46 -10.15 -14.26
N ARG A 146 5.72 -10.33 -14.67
CA ARG A 146 6.38 -9.40 -15.61
C ARG A 146 5.61 -9.32 -16.94
N VAL A 147 5.13 -10.43 -17.47
CA VAL A 147 4.29 -10.44 -18.69
C VAL A 147 2.97 -9.72 -18.46
N SER A 148 2.32 -9.90 -17.31
CA SER A 148 1.08 -9.21 -16.96
C SER A 148 1.28 -7.68 -16.88
N ILE A 149 2.35 -7.22 -16.24
CA ILE A 149 2.76 -5.81 -16.21
C ILE A 149 3.12 -5.32 -17.62
N GLY A 150 3.87 -6.12 -18.39
CA GLY A 150 4.25 -5.82 -19.77
C GLY A 150 3.05 -5.59 -20.68
N ARG A 151 2.02 -6.42 -20.55
CA ARG A 151 0.76 -6.26 -21.29
C ARG A 151 0.05 -4.94 -20.99
N ALA A 152 0.21 -4.41 -19.77
CA ALA A 152 -0.28 -3.08 -19.42
C ALA A 152 0.61 -1.97 -20.02
N LEU A 153 1.95 -2.12 -19.91
CA LEU A 153 2.94 -1.13 -20.34
C LEU A 153 2.98 -0.91 -21.85
N VAL A 154 2.82 -1.96 -22.65
CA VAL A 154 2.83 -1.83 -24.13
C VAL A 154 1.74 -0.90 -24.64
N ARG A 155 0.64 -0.80 -23.91
CA ARG A 155 -0.51 0.02 -24.28
C ARG A 155 -0.26 1.52 -24.07
N ALA A 156 0.68 1.92 -23.20
CA ALA A 156 0.95 3.29 -22.79
C ALA A 156 -0.33 4.05 -22.37
N PRO A 157 -1.08 3.56 -21.36
CA PRO A 157 -2.34 4.15 -20.94
C PRO A 157 -2.12 5.48 -20.21
N LYS A 158 -3.18 6.26 -20.03
CA LYS A 158 -3.16 7.46 -19.19
C LYS A 158 -2.90 7.15 -17.73
N VAL A 159 -3.44 6.03 -17.22
CA VAL A 159 -3.36 5.62 -15.81
C VAL A 159 -3.16 4.10 -15.70
N PHE A 160 -2.30 3.69 -14.78
CA PHE A 160 -2.12 2.29 -14.40
C PHE A 160 -2.87 2.01 -13.09
N LEU A 161 -3.67 0.97 -13.08
CA LEU A 161 -4.44 0.47 -11.94
C LEU A 161 -3.92 -0.92 -11.59
N MET A 162 -3.38 -1.10 -10.38
CA MET A 162 -2.69 -2.33 -9.99
C MET A 162 -3.31 -2.92 -8.72
N ASP A 163 -3.87 -4.12 -8.83
CA ASP A 163 -4.56 -4.82 -7.75
C ASP A 163 -3.65 -5.90 -7.15
N GLU A 164 -2.97 -5.59 -6.04
CA GLU A 164 -2.05 -6.48 -5.31
C GLU A 164 -1.08 -7.28 -6.22
N PRO A 165 -0.40 -6.63 -7.20
CA PRO A 165 0.29 -7.36 -8.27
C PRO A 165 1.50 -8.18 -7.78
N LEU A 166 2.04 -7.93 -6.59
CA LEU A 166 3.21 -8.62 -6.07
C LEU A 166 2.87 -9.66 -4.98
N SER A 167 1.59 -9.79 -4.60
CA SER A 167 1.18 -10.61 -3.45
C SER A 167 1.43 -12.12 -3.60
N SER A 168 1.41 -12.63 -4.84
CA SER A 168 1.59 -14.06 -5.14
C SER A 168 3.05 -14.49 -5.32
N LEU A 169 4.01 -13.59 -5.12
CA LEU A 169 5.43 -13.83 -5.36
C LEU A 169 6.18 -14.15 -4.06
N ASP A 170 7.27 -14.90 -4.18
CA ASP A 170 8.21 -15.10 -3.08
C ASP A 170 8.89 -13.78 -2.67
N ALA A 171 9.49 -13.75 -1.48
CA ALA A 171 10.02 -12.51 -0.88
C ALA A 171 11.11 -11.84 -1.72
N LYS A 172 12.05 -12.63 -2.27
CA LYS A 172 13.17 -12.10 -3.05
C LYS A 172 12.69 -11.49 -4.36
N LEU A 173 11.84 -12.22 -5.08
CA LEU A 173 11.30 -11.77 -6.36
C LEU A 173 10.39 -10.54 -6.18
N ARG A 174 9.62 -10.49 -5.09
CA ARG A 174 8.79 -9.33 -4.72
C ARG A 174 9.65 -8.09 -4.51
N GLU A 175 10.79 -8.23 -3.82
CA GLU A 175 11.73 -7.12 -3.61
C GLU A 175 12.30 -6.62 -4.93
N ASP A 176 12.80 -7.51 -5.80
CA ASP A 176 13.34 -7.15 -7.10
C ASP A 176 12.32 -6.42 -7.98
N LEU A 177 11.09 -6.96 -8.07
CA LEU A 177 10.03 -6.36 -8.87
C LEU A 177 9.51 -5.03 -8.29
N ARG A 178 9.52 -4.87 -6.98
CA ARG A 178 9.17 -3.59 -6.33
C ARG A 178 10.12 -2.47 -6.76
N VAL A 179 11.43 -2.72 -6.70
CA VAL A 179 12.45 -1.75 -7.14
C VAL A 179 12.28 -1.43 -8.63
N GLU A 180 12.07 -2.45 -9.45
CA GLU A 180 11.88 -2.31 -10.89
C GLU A 180 10.61 -1.51 -11.22
N LEU A 181 9.49 -1.78 -10.55
CA LEU A 181 8.22 -1.07 -10.76
C LEU A 181 8.34 0.43 -10.44
N LYS A 182 9.03 0.79 -9.34
CA LYS A 182 9.29 2.20 -9.01
C LYS A 182 10.16 2.88 -10.06
N ARG A 183 11.18 2.17 -10.58
CA ARG A 183 12.01 2.66 -11.67
C ARG A 183 11.18 2.91 -12.94
N ILE A 184 10.39 1.92 -13.35
CA ILE A 184 9.52 2.01 -14.55
C ILE A 184 8.54 3.19 -14.42
N GLN A 185 7.91 3.35 -13.28
CA GLN A 185 7.00 4.47 -13.02
C GLN A 185 7.69 5.82 -13.21
N ARG A 186 8.90 5.96 -12.67
CA ARG A 186 9.70 7.19 -12.77
C ARG A 186 10.13 7.45 -14.22
N ASP A 187 10.68 6.44 -14.89
CA ASP A 187 11.21 6.56 -16.25
C ASP A 187 10.09 6.91 -17.27
N LEU A 188 8.88 6.41 -17.05
CA LEU A 188 7.72 6.70 -17.88
C LEU A 188 6.94 7.94 -17.43
N GLY A 189 7.20 8.48 -16.24
CA GLY A 189 6.36 9.50 -15.62
C GLY A 189 4.92 9.05 -15.45
N ALA A 190 4.68 7.76 -15.20
CA ALA A 190 3.35 7.17 -15.22
C ALA A 190 2.52 7.55 -13.99
N THR A 191 1.22 7.84 -14.17
CA THR A 191 0.26 7.96 -13.07
C THR A 191 -0.20 6.57 -12.67
N MET A 192 -0.04 6.23 -11.39
CA MET A 192 -0.33 4.88 -10.88
C MET A 192 -1.21 4.92 -9.64
N LEU A 193 -2.26 4.11 -9.64
CA LEU A 193 -3.03 3.76 -8.45
C LEU A 193 -2.80 2.27 -8.16
N TYR A 194 -2.18 2.01 -7.03
CA TYR A 194 -1.78 0.68 -6.58
C TYR A 194 -2.49 0.33 -5.29
N VAL A 195 -2.96 -0.88 -5.15
CA VAL A 195 -3.51 -1.35 -3.88
C VAL A 195 -2.70 -2.53 -3.35
N THR A 196 -2.52 -2.55 -2.04
CA THR A 196 -1.82 -3.62 -1.33
C THR A 196 -2.30 -3.72 0.12
N HIS A 197 -1.99 -4.82 0.75
CA HIS A 197 -2.06 -4.98 2.20
C HIS A 197 -0.67 -4.99 2.86
N ASP A 198 0.41 -4.93 2.07
CA ASP A 198 1.79 -4.93 2.53
C ASP A 198 2.28 -3.50 2.85
N PRO A 199 2.59 -3.20 4.13
CA PRO A 199 3.10 -1.89 4.52
C PRO A 199 4.43 -1.51 3.85
N LEU A 200 5.30 -2.50 3.59
CA LEU A 200 6.60 -2.27 3.00
C LEU A 200 6.48 -1.82 1.53
N GLU A 201 5.56 -2.43 0.77
CA GLU A 201 5.25 -1.98 -0.58
C GLU A 201 4.74 -0.53 -0.56
N ALA A 202 3.80 -0.21 0.35
CA ALA A 202 3.28 1.14 0.47
C ALA A 202 4.38 2.16 0.81
N MET A 203 5.24 1.86 1.80
CA MET A 203 6.31 2.76 2.24
C MET A 203 7.39 3.01 1.18
N THR A 204 7.63 2.03 0.29
CA THR A 204 8.74 2.08 -0.67
C THR A 204 8.33 2.54 -2.06
N LEU A 205 7.09 2.26 -2.49
CA LEU A 205 6.59 2.61 -3.82
C LEU A 205 5.93 3.98 -3.87
N ALA A 206 5.19 4.34 -2.82
CA ALA A 206 4.27 5.46 -2.86
C ALA A 206 4.97 6.83 -2.83
N ASP A 207 4.46 7.78 -3.60
CA ASP A 207 4.64 9.20 -3.36
C ASP A 207 3.66 9.66 -2.28
N ARG A 208 2.42 9.09 -2.29
CA ARG A 208 1.43 9.22 -1.20
C ARG A 208 0.76 7.90 -0.90
N ILE A 209 0.56 7.64 0.40
CA ILE A 209 -0.18 6.48 0.91
C ILE A 209 -1.57 6.94 1.37
N GLY A 210 -2.61 6.30 0.84
CA GLY A 210 -3.97 6.39 1.35
C GLY A 210 -4.30 5.19 2.23
N ILE A 211 -4.68 5.41 3.49
CA ILE A 211 -5.13 4.36 4.40
C ILE A 211 -6.64 4.19 4.26
N LEU A 212 -7.07 3.03 3.77
CA LEU A 212 -8.48 2.67 3.69
C LEU A 212 -8.91 1.84 4.89
N HIS A 213 -10.04 2.21 5.49
CA HIS A 213 -10.66 1.50 6.60
C HIS A 213 -12.18 1.55 6.46
N HIS A 214 -12.84 0.37 6.44
CA HIS A 214 -14.30 0.25 6.28
C HIS A 214 -14.90 1.09 5.15
N GLY A 215 -14.24 1.06 3.98
CA GLY A 215 -14.70 1.77 2.78
C GLY A 215 -14.41 3.27 2.77
N GLN A 216 -13.76 3.81 3.78
CA GLN A 216 -13.43 5.24 3.88
C GLN A 216 -11.92 5.48 3.85
N LEU A 217 -11.52 6.65 3.35
CA LEU A 217 -10.14 7.10 3.36
C LEU A 217 -9.83 7.75 4.71
N ALA A 218 -9.25 6.96 5.64
CA ALA A 218 -8.91 7.43 6.98
C ALA A 218 -7.81 8.50 6.98
N GLN A 219 -6.85 8.37 6.06
CA GLN A 219 -5.75 9.35 5.90
C GLN A 219 -5.11 9.18 4.54
N ILE A 220 -4.60 10.28 3.98
CA ILE A 220 -3.70 10.28 2.84
C ILE A 220 -2.57 11.28 3.05
N GLY A 221 -1.34 10.90 2.68
CA GLY A 221 -0.16 11.75 2.83
C GLY A 221 1.11 11.06 2.35
N SER A 222 2.26 11.74 2.44
CA SER A 222 3.55 11.11 2.16
C SER A 222 3.80 9.93 3.12
N PRO A 223 4.56 8.89 2.73
CA PRO A 223 4.87 7.76 3.61
C PRO A 223 5.35 8.21 4.99
N LYS A 224 6.27 9.18 5.02
CA LYS A 224 6.80 9.75 6.26
C LYS A 224 5.70 10.41 7.10
N SER A 225 4.83 11.23 6.50
CA SER A 225 3.79 11.94 7.25
C SER A 225 2.75 11.00 7.85
N VAL A 226 2.35 9.96 7.12
CA VAL A 226 1.39 8.96 7.62
C VAL A 226 2.00 8.12 8.74
N TYR A 227 3.30 7.82 8.67
CA TYR A 227 4.02 7.08 9.69
C TYR A 227 4.23 7.88 10.98
N GLU A 228 4.72 9.11 10.86
CA GLU A 228 5.10 9.95 12.01
C GLU A 228 3.91 10.68 12.66
N SER A 229 2.84 10.95 11.89
CA SER A 229 1.69 11.72 12.32
C SER A 229 0.38 11.08 11.85
N PRO A 230 0.09 9.85 12.28
CA PRO A 230 -1.17 9.18 11.92
C PRO A 230 -2.36 9.91 12.55
N ARG A 231 -3.45 10.07 11.77
CA ARG A 231 -4.67 10.76 12.24
C ARG A 231 -5.49 9.94 13.23
N ASN A 232 -5.35 8.63 13.20
CA ASN A 232 -6.06 7.73 14.12
C ASN A 232 -5.30 6.41 14.33
N ILE A 233 -5.77 5.61 15.27
CA ILE A 233 -5.20 4.29 15.60
C ILE A 233 -5.14 3.37 14.37
N HIS A 234 -6.16 3.44 13.48
CA HIS A 234 -6.22 2.57 12.31
C HIS A 234 -5.08 2.88 11.34
N ALA A 235 -4.82 4.16 11.08
CA ALA A 235 -3.67 4.59 10.28
C ALA A 235 -2.34 4.23 10.97
N ALA A 236 -2.24 4.48 12.27
CA ALA A 236 -1.03 4.23 13.05
C ALA A 236 -0.58 2.76 13.02
N ARG A 237 -1.54 1.83 13.09
CA ARG A 237 -1.26 0.37 13.12
C ARG A 237 -0.95 -0.23 11.75
N ARG A 238 -1.23 0.48 10.66
CA ARG A 238 -1.04 -0.06 9.30
C ARG A 238 0.38 0.04 8.79
N LEU A 239 1.19 0.91 9.35
CA LEU A 239 2.57 1.11 8.94
C LEU A 239 3.52 0.71 10.07
N GLY A 240 4.64 0.11 9.68
CA GLY A 240 5.66 -0.42 10.60
C GLY A 240 5.55 -1.92 10.81
N SER A 241 6.72 -2.55 11.01
CA SER A 241 6.87 -3.95 11.36
C SER A 241 8.01 -4.04 12.38
N PRO A 242 7.74 -4.39 13.63
CA PRO A 242 6.45 -4.70 14.24
C PRO A 242 5.44 -3.53 14.22
N PRO A 243 4.14 -3.80 14.42
CA PRO A 243 3.12 -2.76 14.48
C PRO A 243 3.30 -1.87 15.71
N LEU A 244 2.63 -0.70 15.69
CA LEU A 244 2.56 0.22 16.83
C LEU A 244 2.07 -0.50 18.10
N ASN A 245 2.81 -0.37 19.18
CA ASN A 245 2.37 -0.76 20.52
C ASN A 245 1.22 0.16 20.95
N LEU A 246 0.15 -0.41 21.46
CA LEU A 246 -0.98 0.34 22.03
C LEU A 246 -1.15 -0.05 23.49
N VAL A 247 -1.10 0.92 24.37
CA VAL A 247 -1.29 0.75 25.82
C VAL A 247 -2.34 1.73 26.32
N ALA A 248 -3.08 1.33 27.37
CA ALA A 248 -4.00 2.24 28.02
C ALA A 248 -3.24 3.43 28.66
N ALA A 249 -3.80 4.61 28.58
CA ALA A 249 -3.22 5.78 29.23
C ALA A 249 -3.09 5.56 30.74
N GLY A 250 -1.91 5.84 31.30
CA GLY A 250 -1.58 5.57 32.71
C GLY A 250 -1.08 4.17 32.99
N ALA A 251 -1.20 3.22 32.05
CA ALA A 251 -0.61 1.89 32.22
C ALA A 251 0.90 1.91 31.92
N ALA A 252 1.61 0.91 32.46
CA ALA A 252 3.04 0.71 32.21
C ALA A 252 3.93 1.92 32.55
N GLY A 253 3.51 2.79 33.48
CA GLY A 253 4.24 4.01 33.85
C GLY A 253 4.18 5.12 32.79
N MET A 254 3.38 4.96 31.73
CA MET A 254 3.23 5.95 30.67
C MET A 254 2.10 6.94 31.00
N ALA A 255 2.47 8.10 31.51
CA ALA A 255 1.53 9.18 31.74
C ALA A 255 1.10 9.84 30.41
N ALA A 256 -0.21 10.00 30.22
CA ALA A 256 -0.72 10.81 29.12
C ALA A 256 -0.46 12.29 29.39
N ARG A 257 -0.14 13.04 28.33
CA ARG A 257 0.00 14.50 28.36
C ARG A 257 -1.37 15.20 28.34
N SER A 258 -2.32 14.56 27.65
CA SER A 258 -3.69 15.07 27.52
C SER A 258 -4.64 14.27 28.39
N ALA A 259 -5.52 14.96 29.14
CA ALA A 259 -6.61 14.32 29.90
C ALA A 259 -7.64 13.57 29.02
N ARG A 260 -7.67 13.88 27.72
CA ARG A 260 -8.54 13.21 26.73
C ARG A 260 -7.96 11.88 26.25
N ALA A 261 -6.66 11.65 26.43
CA ALA A 261 -6.00 10.45 25.95
C ALA A 261 -6.51 9.21 26.71
N LYS A 262 -6.95 8.21 25.96
CA LYS A 262 -7.34 6.88 26.47
C LYS A 262 -6.32 5.82 26.09
N THR A 263 -5.63 6.02 24.97
CA THR A 263 -4.63 5.08 24.46
C THR A 263 -3.35 5.84 24.10
N ILE A 264 -2.22 5.26 24.44
CA ILE A 264 -0.89 5.71 24.06
C ILE A 264 -0.31 4.72 23.07
N GLY A 265 0.14 5.24 21.92
CA GLY A 265 0.86 4.52 20.88
C GLY A 265 2.35 4.74 21.01
N VAL A 266 3.13 3.66 20.95
CA VAL A 266 4.60 3.70 20.98
C VAL A 266 5.13 2.86 19.82
N ARG A 267 5.96 3.46 18.97
CA ARG A 267 6.66 2.70 17.93
C ARG A 267 7.68 1.76 18.57
N PRO A 268 7.90 0.54 18.03
CA PRO A 268 8.89 -0.39 18.56
C PRO A 268 10.31 0.20 18.66
N GLU A 269 10.73 1.04 17.72
CA GLU A 269 12.02 1.74 17.73
C GLU A 269 12.14 2.83 18.81
N GLU A 270 11.03 3.26 19.38
CA GLU A 270 10.97 4.21 20.48
C GLU A 270 10.99 3.52 21.87
N VAL A 271 10.91 2.19 21.90
CA VAL A 271 11.05 1.40 23.13
C VAL A 271 12.53 1.07 23.33
N ARG A 272 13.14 1.69 24.32
CA ARG A 272 14.54 1.48 24.67
C ARG A 272 14.62 0.48 25.83
N ILE A 273 15.32 -0.63 25.61
CA ILE A 273 15.51 -1.70 26.61
C ILE A 273 16.88 -1.51 27.27
N ASP A 274 16.92 -1.58 28.59
CA ASP A 274 18.12 -1.38 29.40
C ASP A 274 18.17 -2.43 30.53
N ARG A 275 19.37 -2.63 31.15
CA ARG A 275 19.54 -3.57 32.28
C ARG A 275 19.32 -2.93 33.64
N ALA A 276 19.33 -1.58 33.71
CA ALA A 276 19.36 -0.87 34.98
C ALA A 276 18.46 0.36 35.07
N ASN A 277 18.11 0.97 33.92
CA ASN A 277 17.45 2.28 33.87
C ASN A 277 16.09 2.23 33.19
N GLY A 278 15.06 2.71 33.86
CA GLY A 278 13.71 2.81 33.35
C GLY A 278 12.65 2.15 34.21
N ALA A 279 11.49 1.86 33.61
CA ALA A 279 10.45 1.09 34.31
C ALA A 279 10.72 -0.41 34.18
N PRO A 280 10.40 -1.21 35.21
CA PRO A 280 10.67 -2.64 35.19
C PRO A 280 9.76 -3.37 34.21
N ALA A 281 10.31 -4.36 33.52
CA ALA A 281 9.62 -5.23 32.60
C ALA A 281 10.22 -6.63 32.62
N ARG A 282 9.44 -7.60 32.13
CA ARG A 282 9.90 -8.99 32.00
C ARG A 282 9.85 -9.39 30.50
N VAL A 283 10.93 -9.98 30.03
CA VAL A 283 11.02 -10.52 28.68
C VAL A 283 10.11 -11.73 28.57
N LEU A 284 9.15 -11.71 27.63
CA LEU A 284 8.27 -12.83 27.30
C LEU A 284 8.85 -13.69 26.19
N ASN A 285 9.33 -13.04 25.14
CA ASN A 285 9.84 -13.69 23.93
C ASN A 285 10.88 -12.80 23.25
N ILE A 286 11.77 -13.43 22.49
CA ILE A 286 12.72 -12.76 21.61
C ILE A 286 12.62 -13.42 20.24
N GLU A 287 12.42 -12.60 19.21
CA GLU A 287 12.37 -13.01 17.82
C GLU A 287 13.64 -12.51 17.12
N HIS A 288 14.43 -13.43 16.57
CA HIS A 288 15.63 -13.10 15.81
C HIS A 288 15.31 -13.05 14.32
N LEU A 289 15.44 -11.88 13.72
CA LEU A 289 15.14 -11.63 12.30
C LEU A 289 16.40 -11.49 11.42
N GLY A 290 17.51 -12.07 11.86
CA GLY A 290 18.80 -11.97 11.19
C GLY A 290 19.62 -10.80 11.73
N GLY A 291 19.54 -9.64 11.11
CA GLY A 291 20.28 -8.43 11.53
C GLY A 291 19.67 -7.70 12.71
N GLU A 292 18.45 -8.02 13.09
CA GLU A 292 17.71 -7.36 14.16
C GLU A 292 17.02 -8.40 15.05
N SER A 293 16.81 -8.05 16.33
CA SER A 293 16.03 -8.87 17.26
C SER A 293 14.93 -8.02 17.90
N ILE A 294 13.76 -8.61 18.07
CA ILE A 294 12.60 -7.96 18.69
C ILE A 294 12.32 -8.66 20.03
N ALA A 295 12.30 -7.90 21.10
CA ALA A 295 11.86 -8.39 22.41
C ALA A 295 10.41 -8.01 22.65
N THR A 296 9.61 -8.98 23.08
CA THR A 296 8.27 -8.76 23.62
C THR A 296 8.38 -8.68 25.13
N LEU A 297 8.04 -7.55 25.71
CA LEU A 297 8.12 -7.23 27.12
C LEU A 297 6.73 -7.27 27.75
N ARG A 298 6.63 -7.83 28.97
CA ARG A 298 5.47 -7.67 29.85
C ARG A 298 5.70 -6.52 30.82
N VAL A 299 4.75 -5.59 30.85
CA VAL A 299 4.76 -4.42 31.74
C VAL A 299 3.40 -4.35 32.44
N GLY A 300 3.33 -4.87 33.68
CA GLY A 300 2.06 -5.12 34.33
C GLY A 300 1.21 -6.12 33.53
N GLU A 301 -0.01 -5.71 33.15
CA GLU A 301 -0.91 -6.52 32.32
C GLU A 301 -0.75 -6.25 30.81
N GLN A 302 0.10 -5.32 30.42
CA GLN A 302 0.31 -4.92 29.03
C GLN A 302 1.53 -5.61 28.43
N THR A 303 1.58 -5.64 27.09
CA THR A 303 2.76 -6.09 26.34
C THR A 303 3.26 -4.98 25.43
N LEU A 304 4.58 -4.88 25.32
CA LEU A 304 5.27 -3.95 24.43
C LEU A 304 6.31 -4.71 23.61
N GLN A 305 6.45 -4.36 22.35
CA GLN A 305 7.53 -4.83 21.50
C GLN A 305 8.55 -3.70 21.31
N GLY A 306 9.83 -4.05 21.39
CA GLY A 306 10.92 -3.13 21.14
C GLY A 306 12.10 -3.85 20.49
N PHE A 307 12.93 -3.11 19.76
CA PHE A 307 14.15 -3.66 19.21
C PHE A 307 15.18 -3.88 20.31
N LEU A 308 15.78 -5.06 20.28
CA LEU A 308 16.85 -5.41 21.20
C LEU A 308 18.17 -4.83 20.69
N PRO A 309 18.92 -4.07 21.50
CA PRO A 309 20.24 -3.59 21.10
C PRO A 309 21.21 -4.75 20.81
N ASP A 310 22.06 -4.64 19.79
CA ASP A 310 22.97 -5.69 19.31
C ASP A 310 23.93 -6.22 20.40
N HIS A 311 24.31 -5.34 21.34
CA HIS A 311 25.20 -5.69 22.45
C HIS A 311 24.51 -6.39 23.62
N MET A 312 23.19 -6.58 23.56
CA MET A 312 22.39 -7.12 24.64
C MET A 312 21.90 -8.54 24.32
N THR A 313 22.32 -9.49 25.08
CA THR A 313 21.79 -10.86 25.04
C THR A 313 20.82 -11.05 26.19
N LEU A 314 19.59 -11.42 25.89
CA LEU A 314 18.50 -11.68 26.80
C LEU A 314 17.85 -13.03 26.51
N ALA A 315 17.15 -13.57 27.48
CA ALA A 315 16.32 -14.77 27.38
C ALA A 315 14.89 -14.50 27.86
N ALA A 316 13.96 -15.34 27.46
CA ALA A 316 12.62 -15.31 28.02
C ALA A 316 12.66 -15.56 29.52
N GLY A 317 11.99 -14.69 30.26
CA GLY A 317 11.99 -14.71 31.72
C GLY A 317 12.91 -13.68 32.37
N ASP A 318 13.86 -13.11 31.62
CA ASP A 318 14.78 -12.09 32.17
C ASP A 318 14.01 -10.84 32.61
N GLU A 319 14.50 -10.24 33.71
CA GLU A 319 14.04 -8.93 34.16
C GLU A 319 14.90 -7.85 33.52
N VAL A 320 14.25 -6.86 32.99
CA VAL A 320 14.87 -5.72 32.29
C VAL A 320 14.14 -4.43 32.66
N PHE A 321 14.73 -3.33 32.27
CA PHE A 321 14.10 -2.02 32.38
C PHE A 321 13.83 -1.48 30.98
N PHE A 322 12.84 -0.62 30.86
CA PHE A 322 12.56 0.04 29.56
C PHE A 322 12.20 1.52 29.78
N SER A 323 12.46 2.30 28.76
CA SER A 323 11.96 3.66 28.63
C SER A 323 11.36 3.86 27.25
N VAL A 324 10.50 4.85 27.11
CA VAL A 324 9.88 5.18 25.81
C VAL A 324 10.30 6.58 25.41
N GLY A 325 10.60 6.73 24.11
CA GLY A 325 10.89 8.01 23.49
C GLY A 325 9.60 8.75 23.09
N LYS A 326 9.41 8.92 21.79
CA LYS A 326 8.22 9.61 21.23
C LYS A 326 6.97 8.76 21.39
N THR A 327 5.90 9.35 21.90
CA THR A 327 4.59 8.72 22.05
C THR A 327 3.53 9.44 21.21
N MET A 328 2.50 8.72 20.83
CA MET A 328 1.29 9.21 20.18
C MET A 328 0.14 9.04 21.15
N GLU A 329 -0.79 9.97 21.19
CA GLU A 329 -1.95 9.90 22.07
C GLU A 329 -3.23 9.83 21.25
N PHE A 330 -4.16 8.96 21.64
CA PHE A 330 -5.44 8.77 20.99
C PHE A 330 -6.57 8.88 22.01
N ASP A 331 -7.66 9.49 21.57
CA ASP A 331 -8.89 9.64 22.38
C ASP A 331 -9.74 8.35 22.40
N GLU A 332 -10.93 8.43 22.96
CA GLU A 332 -11.86 7.31 23.07
C GLU A 332 -12.37 6.78 21.71
N ASN A 333 -12.37 7.61 20.67
CA ASN A 333 -12.74 7.24 19.32
C ASN A 333 -11.55 6.66 18.52
N GLY A 334 -10.36 6.72 19.10
CA GLY A 334 -9.12 6.35 18.44
C GLY A 334 -8.55 7.43 17.54
N ASP A 335 -9.03 8.66 17.63
CA ASP A 335 -8.48 9.79 16.90
C ASP A 335 -7.25 10.36 17.60
N ALA A 336 -6.26 10.76 16.79
CA ALA A 336 -5.00 11.26 17.33
C ALA A 336 -5.18 12.64 17.96
N ILE A 337 -4.62 12.77 19.15
CA ILE A 337 -4.52 14.04 19.87
C ILE A 337 -3.17 14.65 19.53
N PHE A 338 -3.16 15.61 18.61
CA PHE A 338 -1.95 16.36 18.30
C PHE A 338 -1.68 17.38 19.41
N ALA A 339 -0.46 17.41 19.95
CA ALA A 339 -0.03 18.54 20.77
C ALA A 339 -0.18 19.79 19.91
N ASN A 340 -0.91 20.81 20.39
CA ASN A 340 -1.05 22.10 19.74
C ASN A 340 0.36 22.69 19.53
N THR A 341 0.98 22.42 18.39
CA THR A 341 1.99 23.30 17.86
C THR A 341 1.22 24.52 17.37
N HIS A 342 1.41 25.63 18.05
CA HIS A 342 0.85 26.93 17.67
C HIS A 342 0.97 27.09 16.15
N ASP A 343 -0.18 27.25 15.55
CA ASP A 343 -0.42 27.71 14.21
C ASP A 343 0.42 28.98 13.95
N HIS A 344 1.50 28.83 13.21
CA HIS A 344 2.06 29.95 12.49
C HIS A 344 1.41 29.95 11.11
N SER A 345 0.15 30.42 11.10
CA SER A 345 -0.46 31.05 9.95
C SER A 345 0.39 32.27 9.57
N HIS A 346 1.12 32.15 8.47
CA HIS A 346 1.49 33.31 7.67
C HIS A 346 1.49 32.97 6.19
N ALA A 347 0.54 33.65 5.51
CA ALA A 347 0.43 34.11 4.13
C ALA A 347 0.82 33.15 3.00
#